data_685e9605764ef038d6c9d5fa48466349
#
_entry.id   685e9605764ef038d6c9d5fa48466349
#
_cell.length_a   1.000
_cell.length_b   1.000
_cell.length_c   1.000
_cell.angle_alpha   90.00
_cell.angle_beta   90.00
_cell.angle_gamma   90.00
#
_symmetry.space_group_name_H-M   'P 1'
#
loop_
_entity.id
_entity.type
_entity.pdbx_description
1 polymer ?
#
loop_
_entity_poly.entity_id
_entity_poly.type
_entity_poly.pdbx_seq_one_letter_code
_entity_poly.pdbx_strand_id
1 'polypeptide(L)'
;MIVSTISNTVQTPSLAALLTERIGAAPAPAYDVSAACAGYTYGIAQADAFVRAGLAEYVLVVGAEKLSEFAKPTDRTISFLLGDGAGAAIVGPSDSPGIATTVWGSDG
;
A
#
# COMPACT_ATOMS: atom_id res chain seq x y z
N MET A 1 -8.24 4.47 3.12
CA MET A 1 -7.00 4.41 2.31
C MET A 1 -5.98 3.50 2.96
N ILE A 2 -5.30 2.67 2.20
CA ILE A 2 -4.21 1.79 2.65
C ILE A 2 -2.98 2.13 1.82
N VAL A 3 -1.87 2.44 2.46
CA VAL A 3 -0.59 2.69 1.78
C VAL A 3 0.42 1.63 2.21
N SER A 4 0.96 0.90 1.24
CA SER A 4 2.07 -0.01 1.44
C SER A 4 3.38 0.74 1.22
N THR A 5 4.18 0.87 2.25
CA THR A 5 5.50 1.50 2.19
C THR A 5 6.39 1.05 3.35
N ILE A 6 7.68 0.94 3.10
CA ILE A 6 8.74 0.81 4.12
C ILE A 6 9.72 1.98 4.06
N SER A 7 9.57 2.86 3.08
CA SER A 7 10.48 3.99 2.84
C SER A 7 9.98 5.32 3.41
N ASN A 8 8.80 5.34 4.05
CA ASN A 8 8.38 6.52 4.79
C ASN A 8 9.18 6.65 6.09
N THR A 9 9.98 7.69 6.18
CA THR A 9 10.86 7.94 7.36
C THR A 9 10.10 8.47 8.57
N VAL A 10 8.86 8.93 8.38
CA VAL A 10 7.99 9.47 9.44
C VAL A 10 6.91 8.45 9.75
N GLN A 11 6.94 7.89 10.96
CA GLN A 11 5.95 6.89 11.38
C GLN A 11 4.59 7.51 11.71
N THR A 12 4.57 8.74 12.18
CA THR A 12 3.34 9.44 12.61
C THR A 12 3.42 10.92 12.28
N PRO A 13 2.43 11.48 11.54
CA PRO A 13 1.29 10.78 10.95
C PRO A 13 1.71 9.81 9.83
N SER A 14 0.87 8.79 9.55
CA SER A 14 1.12 7.85 8.45
C SER A 14 1.10 8.56 7.09
N LEU A 15 1.79 8.02 6.10
CA LEU A 15 1.74 8.53 4.73
C LEU A 15 0.30 8.50 4.18
N ALA A 16 -0.45 7.45 4.51
CA ALA A 16 -1.86 7.33 4.14
C ALA A 16 -2.70 8.51 4.67
N ALA A 17 -2.49 8.93 5.91
CA ALA A 17 -3.21 10.05 6.50
C ALA A 17 -2.90 11.38 5.77
N LEU A 18 -1.63 11.61 5.47
CA LEU A 18 -1.20 12.80 4.71
C LEU A 18 -1.76 12.82 3.29
N LEU A 19 -1.76 11.67 2.62
CA LEU A 19 -2.33 11.55 1.27
C LEU A 19 -3.84 11.75 1.28
N THR A 20 -4.55 11.19 2.27
CA THR A 20 -6.01 11.35 2.41
C THR A 20 -6.40 12.82 2.51
N GLU A 21 -5.66 13.61 3.29
CA GLU A 21 -5.86 15.06 3.38
C GLU A 21 -5.59 15.74 2.03
N ARG A 22 -4.45 15.44 1.41
CA ARG A 22 -4.03 16.10 0.16
C ARG A 22 -4.97 15.87 -1.02
N ILE A 23 -5.59 14.69 -1.10
CA ILE A 23 -6.54 14.37 -2.19
C ILE A 23 -7.98 14.72 -1.83
N GLY A 24 -8.23 15.31 -0.66
CA GLY A 24 -9.57 15.70 -0.21
C GLY A 24 -10.47 14.51 0.15
N ALA A 25 -9.90 13.37 0.52
CA ALA A 25 -10.66 12.17 0.89
C ALA A 25 -10.93 12.06 2.40
N ALA A 26 -10.62 13.10 3.17
CA ALA A 26 -11.02 13.15 4.58
C ALA A 26 -12.57 13.23 4.70
N PRO A 27 -13.17 12.53 5.67
CA PRO A 27 -12.60 11.86 6.84
C PRO A 27 -12.34 10.34 6.68
N ALA A 28 -11.95 9.86 5.51
CA ALA A 28 -11.72 8.44 5.29
C ALA A 28 -10.62 7.89 6.24
N PRO A 29 -10.83 6.73 6.86
CA PRO A 29 -9.78 6.05 7.62
C PRO A 29 -8.54 5.76 6.75
N ALA A 30 -7.36 5.95 7.32
CA ALA A 30 -6.11 5.83 6.58
C ALA A 30 -4.98 5.30 7.45
N TYR A 31 -4.21 4.33 6.93
CA TYR A 31 -3.07 3.73 7.63
C TYR A 31 -2.06 3.14 6.65
N ASP A 32 -0.83 3.00 7.12
CA ASP A 32 0.25 2.38 6.37
C ASP A 32 0.39 0.89 6.72
N VAL A 33 0.80 0.09 5.73
CA VAL A 33 1.16 -1.32 5.88
C VAL A 33 2.65 -1.46 5.59
N SER A 34 3.39 -1.96 6.57
CA SER A 34 4.83 -2.24 6.46
C SER A 34 5.06 -3.74 6.30
N ALA A 35 5.09 -4.21 5.04
CA ALA A 35 5.33 -5.60 4.70
C ALA A 35 6.19 -5.75 3.44
N ALA A 36 7.06 -4.78 3.19
CA ALA A 36 7.95 -4.73 2.03
C ALA A 36 7.23 -5.09 0.72
N CYS A 37 7.81 -5.97 -0.09
CA CYS A 37 7.27 -6.34 -1.40
C CYS A 37 5.86 -6.98 -1.34
N ALA A 38 5.48 -7.57 -0.22
CA ALA A 38 4.14 -8.17 -0.02
C ALA A 38 3.07 -7.15 0.41
N GLY A 39 3.47 -5.95 0.83
CA GLY A 39 2.55 -4.99 1.44
C GLY A 39 1.42 -4.55 0.52
N TYR A 40 1.68 -4.35 -0.77
CA TYR A 40 0.64 -3.98 -1.72
C TYR A 40 -0.41 -5.10 -1.90
N THR A 41 0.02 -6.35 -2.01
CA THR A 41 -0.90 -7.50 -2.13
C THR A 41 -1.71 -7.69 -0.84
N TYR A 42 -1.12 -7.45 0.31
CA TYR A 42 -1.85 -7.44 1.58
C TYR A 42 -2.87 -6.29 1.64
N GLY A 43 -2.52 -5.13 1.12
CA GLY A 43 -3.44 -4.00 0.99
C GLY A 43 -4.64 -4.32 0.11
N ILE A 44 -4.43 -4.94 -1.05
CA ILE A 44 -5.51 -5.39 -1.95
C ILE A 44 -6.43 -6.41 -1.25
N ALA A 45 -5.86 -7.39 -0.55
CA ALA A 45 -6.63 -8.40 0.17
C ALA A 45 -7.49 -7.80 1.30
N GLN A 46 -6.93 -6.84 2.05
CA GLN A 46 -7.68 -6.12 3.08
C GLN A 46 -8.79 -5.26 2.46
N ALA A 47 -8.51 -4.58 1.36
CA ALA A 47 -9.49 -3.77 0.64
C ALA A 47 -10.67 -4.62 0.15
N ASP A 48 -10.41 -5.79 -0.46
CA ASP A 48 -11.44 -6.74 -0.86
C ASP A 48 -12.29 -7.19 0.34
N ALA A 49 -11.64 -7.54 1.44
CA ALA A 49 -12.34 -7.93 2.67
C ALA A 49 -13.22 -6.80 3.23
N PHE A 50 -12.75 -5.55 3.23
CA PHE A 50 -13.51 -4.41 3.72
C PHE A 50 -14.73 -4.11 2.83
N VAL A 51 -14.58 -4.20 1.52
CA VAL A 51 -15.70 -4.00 0.57
C VAL A 51 -16.72 -5.12 0.73
N ARG A 52 -16.29 -6.39 0.77
CA ARG A 52 -17.19 -7.55 0.97
C ARG A 52 -17.92 -7.52 2.31
N ALA A 53 -17.27 -7.05 3.36
CA ALA A 53 -17.88 -6.90 4.69
C ALA A 53 -18.78 -5.66 4.82
N GLY A 54 -18.85 -4.81 3.80
CA GLY A 54 -19.63 -3.56 3.85
C GLY A 54 -19.04 -2.48 4.77
N LEU A 55 -17.76 -2.60 5.13
CA LEU A 55 -17.05 -1.61 5.96
C LEU A 55 -16.62 -0.39 5.15
N ALA A 56 -16.45 -0.55 3.85
CA ALA A 56 -16.15 0.52 2.90
C ALA A 56 -16.80 0.20 1.55
N GLU A 57 -17.24 1.22 0.85
CA GLU A 57 -17.71 1.09 -0.53
C GLU A 57 -16.51 1.06 -1.49
N TYR A 58 -15.55 1.94 -1.29
CA TYR A 58 -14.31 2.01 -2.07
C TYR A 58 -13.10 2.10 -1.16
N VAL A 59 -12.04 1.40 -1.52
CA VAL A 59 -10.76 1.47 -0.82
C VAL A 59 -9.65 1.80 -1.81
N LEU A 60 -8.97 2.92 -1.60
CA LEU A 60 -7.76 3.24 -2.34
C LEU A 60 -6.57 2.52 -1.70
N VAL A 61 -5.91 1.69 -2.48
CA VAL A 61 -4.67 0.98 -2.11
C VAL A 61 -3.52 1.58 -2.92
N VAL A 62 -2.49 2.01 -2.23
CA VAL A 62 -1.28 2.62 -2.82
C VAL A 62 -0.08 1.81 -2.42
N GLY A 63 0.79 1.49 -3.38
CA GLY A 63 2.16 1.04 -3.11
C GLY A 63 3.10 2.18 -3.49
N ALA A 64 3.95 2.61 -2.58
CA ALA A 64 4.88 3.70 -2.83
C ALA A 64 6.20 3.47 -2.12
N GLU A 65 7.29 3.53 -2.88
CA GLU A 65 8.63 3.34 -2.33
C GLU A 65 9.61 4.37 -2.90
N LYS A 66 10.48 4.85 -2.05
CA LYS A 66 11.65 5.66 -2.40
C LYS A 66 12.91 4.99 -1.84
N LEU A 67 13.22 3.82 -2.36
CA LEU A 67 14.30 2.96 -1.87
C LEU A 67 15.69 3.51 -2.21
N SER A 68 15.79 4.44 -3.17
CA SER A 68 17.03 5.15 -3.47
C SER A 68 17.60 5.91 -2.27
N GLU A 69 16.77 6.29 -1.29
CA GLU A 69 17.25 6.93 -0.06
C GLU A 69 17.96 5.98 0.90
N PHE A 70 17.70 4.68 0.81
CA PHE A 70 18.34 3.66 1.65
C PHE A 70 19.61 3.09 1.00
N ALA A 71 19.67 3.10 -0.32
CA ALA A 71 20.82 2.60 -1.07
C ALA A 71 21.91 3.68 -1.16
N LYS A 72 23.08 3.41 -0.60
CA LYS A 72 24.23 4.28 -0.85
C LYS A 72 24.64 4.16 -2.31
N PRO A 73 24.79 5.26 -3.07
CA PRO A 73 25.15 5.21 -4.49
C PRO A 73 26.43 4.43 -4.79
N THR A 74 27.32 4.33 -3.79
CA THR A 74 28.59 3.59 -3.87
C THR A 74 28.48 2.11 -3.54
N ASP A 75 27.33 1.67 -3.01
CA ASP A 75 27.11 0.27 -2.69
C ASP A 75 26.67 -0.49 -3.93
N ARG A 76 27.64 -1.18 -4.53
CA ARG A 76 27.42 -1.97 -5.75
C ARG A 76 26.63 -3.25 -5.55
N THR A 77 26.27 -3.60 -4.31
CA THR A 77 25.52 -4.83 -4.02
C THR A 77 24.03 -4.63 -4.11
N ILE A 78 23.51 -3.45 -3.75
CA ILE A 78 22.07 -3.17 -3.69
C ILE A 78 21.65 -1.92 -4.46
N SER A 79 22.55 -0.98 -4.75
CA SER A 79 22.19 0.29 -5.38
C SER A 79 21.58 0.16 -6.78
N PHE A 80 21.90 -0.92 -7.50
CA PHE A 80 21.33 -1.21 -8.81
C PHE A 80 20.04 -2.02 -8.74
N LEU A 81 19.72 -2.60 -7.58
CA LEU A 81 18.55 -3.46 -7.38
C LEU A 81 17.33 -2.66 -6.91
N LEU A 82 17.57 -1.59 -6.13
CA LEU A 82 16.51 -0.80 -5.53
C LEU A 82 16.19 0.43 -6.36
N GLY A 83 14.92 0.75 -6.51
CA GLY A 83 14.43 1.90 -7.25
C GLY A 83 13.26 2.57 -6.55
N ASP A 84 12.81 3.67 -7.14
CA ASP A 84 11.69 4.46 -6.65
C ASP A 84 10.50 4.24 -7.56
N GLY A 85 9.31 4.19 -6.98
CA GLY A 85 8.09 4.04 -7.75
C GLY A 85 6.85 4.09 -6.89
N ALA A 86 5.72 4.36 -7.53
CA ALA A 86 4.42 4.32 -6.90
C ALA A 86 3.37 3.84 -7.89
N GLY A 87 2.37 3.15 -7.36
CA GLY A 87 1.19 2.73 -8.10
C GLY A 87 -0.01 2.64 -7.17
N ALA A 88 -1.21 2.74 -7.73
CA ALA A 88 -2.42 2.71 -6.94
C ALA A 88 -3.56 2.00 -7.67
N ALA A 89 -4.49 1.45 -6.88
CA ALA A 89 -5.75 0.91 -7.37
C ALA A 89 -6.89 1.29 -6.42
N ILE A 90 -8.09 1.43 -6.99
CA ILE A 90 -9.32 1.54 -6.21
C ILE A 90 -10.03 0.20 -6.27
N VAL A 91 -10.28 -0.38 -5.09
CA VAL A 91 -11.07 -1.59 -4.92
C VAL A 91 -12.48 -1.19 -4.52
N GLY A 92 -13.48 -1.73 -5.19
CA GLY A 92 -14.89 -1.41 -4.97
C GLY A 92 -15.84 -2.50 -5.49
N PRO A 93 -17.15 -2.27 -5.39
CA PRO A 93 -18.16 -3.22 -5.90
C PRO A 93 -17.99 -3.45 -7.40
N SER A 94 -18.29 -4.66 -7.85
CA SER A 94 -18.29 -5.02 -9.27
C SER A 94 -19.30 -6.12 -9.54
N ASP A 95 -19.96 -6.07 -10.72
CA ASP A 95 -20.87 -7.12 -11.18
C ASP A 95 -20.14 -8.39 -11.62
N SER A 96 -18.83 -8.30 -11.85
CA SER A 96 -17.99 -9.44 -12.18
C SER A 96 -16.79 -9.52 -11.21
N PRO A 97 -16.45 -10.73 -10.72
CA PRO A 97 -15.31 -10.89 -9.82
C PRO A 97 -13.99 -10.42 -10.46
N GLY A 98 -13.33 -9.42 -9.85
CA GLY A 98 -12.03 -8.93 -10.26
C GLY A 98 -10.90 -9.43 -9.37
N ILE A 99 -11.22 -9.85 -8.14
CA ILE A 99 -10.27 -10.37 -7.15
C ILE A 99 -10.70 -11.78 -6.78
N ALA A 100 -9.82 -12.75 -7.00
CA ALA A 100 -10.03 -14.14 -6.61
C ALA A 100 -9.82 -14.34 -5.11
N THR A 101 -10.06 -15.58 -4.64
CA THR A 101 -9.83 -15.93 -3.23
C THR A 101 -8.39 -15.67 -2.85
N THR A 102 -8.20 -14.92 -1.76
CA THR A 102 -6.88 -14.63 -1.21
C THR A 102 -6.26 -15.89 -0.60
N VAL A 103 -5.02 -16.17 -0.98
CA VAL A 103 -4.19 -17.22 -0.35
C VAL A 103 -3.04 -16.55 0.38
N TRP A 104 -2.92 -16.83 1.65
CA TRP A 104 -1.92 -16.27 2.55
C TRP A 104 -0.85 -17.30 2.89
N GLY A 105 0.35 -16.82 3.11
CA GLY A 105 1.46 -17.63 3.63
C GLY A 105 2.59 -16.75 4.09
N SER A 106 3.39 -17.27 5.02
CA SER A 106 4.66 -16.67 5.38
C SER A 106 5.65 -17.78 5.73
N ASP A 107 6.91 -17.55 5.40
CA ASP A 107 8.03 -18.42 5.72
C ASP A 107 9.11 -17.51 6.32
N GLY A 108 9.31 -17.61 7.64
CA GLY A 108 10.19 -16.72 8.41
C GLY A 108 11.16 -17.46 9.30
#